data_8226efef5a89d20da2202960dd95f2b3
#
_entry.id   8226efef5a89d20da2202960dd95f2b3
#
_cell.length_a   1.000
_cell.length_b   1.000
_cell.length_c   1.000
_cell.angle_alpha   90.00
_cell.angle_beta   90.00
_cell.angle_gamma   90.00
#
_symmetry.space_group_name_H-M   'P 1'
#
loop_
_entity.id
_entity.type
_entity.pdbx_description
1 polymer ?
#
loop_
_entity_poly.entity_id
_entity_poly.type
_entity_poly.pdbx_seq_one_letter_code
_entity_poly.pdbx_strand_id
1 'polypeptide(L)'
;MRVGPTGVCNQRGDSALGFNTRICRRDFLNAALLASGNTLLSSLAPSQLLGQQPSWGGYSGVGDYRGANGNTEDVMLGGHAVRDGAFRTRASTAADTGEVYDLVIVGGGISGLAAALFFKDEAKPNQTCLVLENHSIFGGEARRNEFVVDGQRLMAPQGSNWFAIPSSVEQFYERIGVNWREFKYQEWGGPPPAMPLSRSSYHHARQLPSPANFGFYFGANFGRQPGMWLIDPWNHLEHAPLSAQMRSDFARFLTEYNRAPIHKSEAELRRLDSITAEDALIEHCGVSREFIRLFVAPHEAAARGLGPDALSGAWYLRMIGRAGEIERHSFPDGNTGFPRHIVKTLIPEAIAGPHTLEAVCRNRVTFAALDRPENQVRIRLQSTAIGVEHEGEPGKSDFVRVAYTRNGKIYRLRARSVIMAGGGWITKHVVRDLPPTHRDAYDQFHYSAHLVANVALRNWRFLHKLGLSGGRWFEGFGYWTEVRTTATFGSDSKAIGPDSPTVLTLVVPLFYPGLPTAEQGSKGRRELISTSFREYERRIREQMVDMFSSSGFDPRADIAGIILNRWGHAYVNPQPGFMFGKDGKPAPGEVLRKGPFGRIAFAHTDLSGSMGHQMAIQEAQRALTQVLKLLG
;
A
#
# COMPACT_ATOMS: atom_id res chain seq x y z
N MET A 1 20.13 -22.35 -24.79
CA MET A 1 20.01 -23.64 -24.06
C MET A 1 18.54 -23.99 -23.92
N ARG A 2 18.12 -25.13 -24.42
CA ARG A 2 16.71 -25.59 -24.37
C ARG A 2 16.41 -26.07 -22.96
N VAL A 3 15.40 -25.51 -22.33
CA VAL A 3 14.85 -26.01 -21.04
C VAL A 3 13.76 -27.02 -21.38
N GLY A 4 13.99 -28.29 -21.05
CA GLY A 4 13.01 -29.35 -21.16
C GLY A 4 11.98 -29.32 -20.02
N PRO A 5 10.77 -29.85 -20.24
CA PRO A 5 9.74 -29.88 -19.24
C PRO A 5 9.82 -31.15 -18.39
N THR A 6 10.45 -31.10 -17.22
CA THR A 6 10.25 -32.13 -16.20
C THR A 6 10.25 -31.47 -14.84
N GLY A 7 9.04 -31.07 -14.39
CA GLY A 7 8.79 -30.69 -13.01
C GLY A 7 8.81 -31.91 -12.08
N VAL A 8 9.98 -32.45 -11.77
CA VAL A 8 10.14 -33.35 -10.63
C VAL A 8 10.18 -32.47 -9.38
N CYS A 9 9.08 -32.48 -8.65
CA CYS A 9 8.97 -31.85 -7.33
C CYS A 9 10.08 -32.42 -6.44
N ASN A 10 11.03 -31.62 -6.02
CA ASN A 10 12.12 -32.06 -5.14
C ASN A 10 11.58 -32.20 -3.71
N GLN A 11 10.84 -33.28 -3.45
CA GLN A 11 10.12 -33.52 -2.18
C GLN A 11 11.01 -33.47 -0.95
N ARG A 12 12.30 -33.80 -1.06
CA ARG A 12 13.25 -33.71 0.07
C ARG A 12 13.62 -32.25 0.39
N GLY A 13 13.81 -31.42 -0.60
CA GLY A 13 14.09 -29.98 -0.40
C GLY A 13 12.87 -29.24 0.16
N ASP A 14 11.68 -29.52 -0.31
CA ASP A 14 10.43 -28.92 0.16
C ASP A 14 10.14 -29.26 1.63
N SER A 15 10.42 -30.50 2.06
CA SER A 15 10.27 -30.90 3.47
C SER A 15 11.23 -30.16 4.41
N ALA A 16 12.48 -29.97 3.99
CA ALA A 16 13.47 -29.21 4.78
C ALA A 16 13.06 -27.73 4.95
N LEU A 17 12.42 -27.15 3.93
CA LEU A 17 11.88 -25.79 3.98
C LEU A 17 10.54 -25.69 4.74
N GLY A 18 9.97 -26.79 5.22
CA GLY A 18 8.75 -26.80 6.01
C GLY A 18 7.45 -26.70 5.21
N PHE A 19 7.45 -27.05 3.92
CA PHE A 19 6.23 -27.04 3.11
C PHE A 19 5.16 -28.03 3.59
N ASN A 20 5.56 -29.10 4.31
CA ASN A 20 4.67 -30.10 4.87
C ASN A 20 4.08 -29.69 6.25
N THR A 21 4.53 -28.58 6.82
CA THR A 21 4.04 -28.08 8.11
C THR A 21 2.68 -27.40 7.92
N ARG A 22 1.71 -27.69 8.80
CA ARG A 22 0.43 -26.98 8.80
C ARG A 22 0.63 -25.57 9.34
N ILE A 23 0.55 -24.59 8.45
CA ILE A 23 0.60 -23.16 8.80
C ILE A 23 -0.55 -22.41 8.11
N CYS A 24 -0.82 -21.20 8.58
CA CYS A 24 -1.74 -20.28 7.91
C CYS A 24 -1.10 -19.79 6.59
N ARG A 25 -1.69 -20.17 5.45
CA ARG A 25 -1.27 -19.72 4.12
C ARG A 25 -2.41 -19.05 3.42
N ARG A 26 -2.13 -17.97 2.74
CA ARG A 26 -3.05 -17.41 1.77
C ARG A 26 -2.36 -16.61 0.71
N ASP A 27 -2.95 -16.72 -0.39
CA ASP A 27 -2.86 -16.21 -1.73
C ASP A 27 -2.58 -17.38 -2.69
N PHE A 28 -3.46 -17.58 -3.63
CA PHE A 28 -3.30 -18.65 -4.60
C PHE A 28 -3.77 -18.17 -5.99
N LEU A 29 -2.85 -18.15 -6.91
CA LEU A 29 -3.13 -17.91 -8.30
C LEU A 29 -2.90 -19.21 -9.08
N ASN A 30 -3.92 -19.67 -9.77
CA ASN A 30 -3.78 -20.84 -10.61
C ASN A 30 -2.99 -20.43 -11.87
N ALA A 31 -1.72 -20.85 -11.94
CA ALA A 31 -0.79 -20.50 -13.03
C ALA A 31 -1.34 -20.85 -14.44
N ALA A 32 -2.28 -21.78 -14.53
CA ALA A 32 -2.92 -22.19 -15.80
C ALA A 32 -3.79 -21.08 -16.41
N LEU A 33 -4.40 -20.22 -15.59
CA LEU A 33 -5.23 -19.10 -16.08
C LEU A 33 -4.39 -17.92 -16.59
N LEU A 34 -3.15 -17.81 -16.15
CA LEU A 34 -2.29 -16.67 -16.48
C LEU A 34 -1.38 -16.88 -17.68
N ALA A 35 -1.03 -18.13 -18.00
CA ALA A 35 -0.27 -18.47 -19.21
C ALA A 35 -1.07 -18.17 -20.50
N SER A 36 -2.40 -18.08 -20.39
CA SER A 36 -3.34 -17.73 -21.47
C SER A 36 -3.90 -16.31 -21.35
N GLY A 37 -3.34 -15.49 -20.46
CA GLY A 37 -4.01 -14.37 -19.79
C GLY A 37 -4.41 -13.16 -20.61
N ASN A 38 -3.89 -12.91 -21.79
CA ASN A 38 -4.38 -11.75 -22.55
C ASN A 38 -5.50 -12.10 -23.56
N THR A 39 -5.60 -13.37 -23.95
CA THR A 39 -6.57 -13.80 -24.97
C THR A 39 -7.84 -14.39 -24.36
N LEU A 40 -7.77 -15.00 -23.19
CA LEU A 40 -8.94 -15.62 -22.53
C LEU A 40 -9.81 -14.63 -21.74
N LEU A 41 -9.20 -13.62 -21.10
CA LEU A 41 -9.96 -12.60 -20.35
C LEU A 41 -10.82 -11.72 -21.26
N SER A 42 -10.41 -11.50 -22.50
CA SER A 42 -11.20 -10.75 -23.49
C SER A 42 -12.36 -11.56 -24.08
N SER A 43 -12.33 -12.88 -23.97
CA SER A 43 -13.37 -13.78 -24.51
C SER A 43 -14.44 -14.19 -23.48
N LEU A 44 -14.18 -13.99 -22.18
CA LEU A 44 -15.16 -14.30 -21.14
C LEU A 44 -16.19 -13.17 -20.99
N ALA A 45 -17.46 -13.53 -20.95
CA ALA A 45 -18.51 -12.56 -20.63
C ALA A 45 -18.30 -11.99 -19.20
N PRO A 46 -18.55 -10.70 -18.96
CA PRO A 46 -18.39 -10.10 -17.63
C PRO A 46 -19.12 -10.83 -16.50
N SER A 47 -20.25 -11.48 -16.81
CA SER A 47 -20.98 -12.31 -15.85
C SER A 47 -20.24 -13.61 -15.48
N GLN A 48 -19.40 -14.14 -16.36
CA GLN A 48 -18.56 -15.30 -16.08
C GLN A 48 -17.36 -14.93 -15.22
N LEU A 49 -16.78 -13.72 -15.43
CA LEU A 49 -15.72 -13.18 -14.60
C LEU A 49 -16.22 -12.86 -13.18
N LEU A 50 -17.45 -12.36 -13.05
CA LEU A 50 -18.03 -11.97 -11.76
C LEU A 50 -18.68 -13.13 -11.01
N GLY A 51 -18.98 -14.25 -11.69
CA GLY A 51 -19.65 -15.43 -11.11
C GLY A 51 -18.72 -16.59 -10.76
N GLN A 52 -17.43 -16.51 -11.10
CA GLN A 52 -16.46 -17.54 -10.73
C GLN A 52 -16.16 -17.43 -9.22
N GLN A 53 -16.27 -18.57 -8.52
CA GLN A 53 -15.73 -18.67 -7.15
C GLN A 53 -14.23 -18.42 -7.20
N PRO A 54 -13.68 -17.55 -6.32
CA PRO A 54 -12.26 -17.23 -6.37
C PRO A 54 -11.42 -18.49 -6.19
N SER A 55 -10.54 -18.74 -7.14
CA SER A 55 -9.53 -19.80 -7.01
C SER A 55 -8.36 -19.42 -6.09
N TRP A 56 -8.42 -18.25 -5.46
CA TRP A 56 -7.49 -17.82 -4.41
C TRP A 56 -7.66 -18.73 -3.17
N GLY A 57 -7.33 -20.00 -3.35
CA GLY A 57 -7.43 -20.99 -2.29
C GLY A 57 -6.46 -20.70 -1.16
N GLY A 58 -6.84 -21.04 0.03
CA GLY A 58 -5.97 -20.96 1.18
C GLY A 58 -6.55 -20.14 2.32
N TYR A 59 -5.97 -20.33 3.48
CA TYR A 59 -6.38 -19.70 4.72
C TYR A 59 -5.87 -18.25 4.78
N SER A 60 -6.75 -17.29 5.02
CA SER A 60 -6.44 -15.86 4.96
C SER A 60 -6.20 -15.20 6.30
N GLY A 61 -5.79 -15.95 7.28
CA GLY A 61 -5.78 -15.47 8.64
C GLY A 61 -7.18 -15.50 9.27
N VAL A 62 -7.42 -14.65 10.24
CA VAL A 62 -8.65 -14.57 11.01
C VAL A 62 -9.25 -13.17 10.98
N GLY A 63 -10.46 -13.01 11.54
CA GLY A 63 -11.10 -11.72 11.72
C GLY A 63 -11.81 -11.18 10.47
N ASP A 64 -12.16 -9.90 10.51
CA ASP A 64 -12.95 -9.23 9.48
C ASP A 64 -12.22 -9.09 8.15
N TYR A 65 -10.90 -9.07 8.17
CA TYR A 65 -10.03 -8.87 7.00
C TYR A 65 -9.62 -10.16 6.31
N ARG A 66 -10.08 -11.32 6.81
CA ARG A 66 -9.68 -12.63 6.25
C ARG A 66 -9.99 -12.81 4.76
N GLY A 67 -10.93 -12.06 4.22
CA GLY A 67 -11.34 -12.10 2.82
C GLY A 67 -10.81 -10.93 1.96
N ALA A 68 -9.89 -10.10 2.47
CA ALA A 68 -9.50 -8.84 1.84
C ALA A 68 -7.99 -8.57 1.86
N ASN A 69 -7.17 -9.57 1.57
CA ASN A 69 -5.71 -9.41 1.53
C ASN A 69 -5.28 -8.73 0.23
N GLY A 70 -4.69 -7.54 0.33
CA GLY A 70 -4.30 -6.76 -0.83
C GLY A 70 -5.45 -6.59 -1.83
N ASN A 71 -5.17 -6.60 -3.11
CA ASN A 71 -6.20 -6.73 -4.14
C ASN A 71 -6.56 -8.21 -4.30
N THR A 72 -7.80 -8.56 -3.98
CA THR A 72 -8.32 -9.92 -4.19
C THR A 72 -8.52 -10.20 -5.67
N GLU A 73 -8.68 -11.48 -6.05
CA GLU A 73 -8.94 -11.87 -7.43
C GLU A 73 -10.17 -11.18 -8.00
N ASP A 74 -11.28 -11.15 -7.25
CA ASP A 74 -12.53 -10.50 -7.68
C ASP A 74 -12.33 -9.01 -7.96
N VAL A 75 -11.60 -8.31 -7.09
CA VAL A 75 -11.28 -6.89 -7.27
C VAL A 75 -10.39 -6.67 -8.49
N MET A 76 -9.38 -7.52 -8.69
CA MET A 76 -8.49 -7.47 -9.85
C MET A 76 -9.27 -7.72 -11.14
N LEU A 77 -10.04 -8.81 -11.21
CA LEU A 77 -10.82 -9.16 -12.40
C LEU A 77 -11.87 -8.10 -12.72
N GLY A 78 -12.58 -7.59 -11.70
CA GLY A 78 -13.54 -6.51 -11.86
C GLY A 78 -12.91 -5.24 -12.42
N GLY A 79 -11.75 -4.82 -11.89
CA GLY A 79 -11.00 -3.67 -12.38
C GLY A 79 -10.48 -3.84 -13.81
N HIS A 80 -9.94 -5.02 -14.14
CA HIS A 80 -9.49 -5.31 -15.50
C HIS A 80 -10.65 -5.36 -16.49
N ALA A 81 -11.79 -5.93 -16.12
CA ALA A 81 -12.99 -5.93 -16.96
C ALA A 81 -13.49 -4.50 -17.27
N VAL A 82 -13.41 -3.58 -16.30
CA VAL A 82 -13.70 -2.15 -16.52
C VAL A 82 -12.70 -1.53 -17.49
N ARG A 83 -11.39 -1.71 -17.24
CA ARG A 83 -10.31 -1.20 -18.11
C ARG A 83 -10.47 -1.66 -19.54
N ASP A 84 -10.77 -2.94 -19.73
CA ASP A 84 -10.87 -3.59 -21.05
C ASP A 84 -12.23 -3.33 -21.72
N GLY A 85 -13.10 -2.53 -21.10
CA GLY A 85 -14.35 -2.08 -21.70
C GLY A 85 -15.49 -3.10 -21.68
N ALA A 86 -15.36 -4.20 -20.91
CA ALA A 86 -16.35 -5.28 -20.84
C ALA A 86 -17.75 -4.83 -20.40
N PHE A 87 -17.87 -3.67 -19.77
CA PHE A 87 -19.13 -3.10 -19.30
C PHE A 87 -19.65 -1.94 -20.15
N ARG A 88 -18.97 -1.57 -21.26
CA ARG A 88 -19.36 -0.38 -22.04
C ARG A 88 -20.81 -0.43 -22.56
N THR A 89 -21.20 -1.56 -23.13
CA THR A 89 -22.55 -1.77 -23.66
C THR A 89 -23.56 -2.20 -22.58
N ARG A 90 -23.11 -2.88 -21.55
CA ARG A 90 -23.99 -3.46 -20.52
C ARG A 90 -24.43 -2.48 -19.43
N ALA A 91 -23.73 -1.37 -19.25
CA ALA A 91 -24.14 -0.36 -18.28
C ALA A 91 -25.44 0.37 -18.70
N SER A 92 -25.76 0.40 -20.00
CA SER A 92 -27.06 0.90 -20.49
C SER A 92 -28.23 -0.01 -20.10
N THR A 93 -27.99 -1.31 -19.88
CA THR A 93 -29.01 -2.30 -19.45
C THR A 93 -29.02 -2.51 -17.94
N ALA A 94 -28.34 -1.68 -17.17
CA ALA A 94 -28.29 -1.75 -15.72
C ALA A 94 -29.69 -1.57 -15.11
N ALA A 95 -30.03 -2.40 -14.12
CA ALA A 95 -31.26 -2.26 -13.36
C ALA A 95 -31.25 -0.93 -12.59
N ASP A 96 -32.29 -0.12 -12.80
CA ASP A 96 -32.44 1.13 -12.08
C ASP A 96 -32.88 0.84 -10.64
N THR A 97 -32.12 1.34 -9.68
CA THR A 97 -32.46 1.16 -8.25
C THR A 97 -33.52 2.17 -7.78
N GLY A 98 -33.75 3.23 -8.54
CA GLY A 98 -34.57 4.39 -8.11
C GLY A 98 -33.86 5.25 -7.04
N GLU A 99 -32.66 4.88 -6.59
CA GLU A 99 -31.92 5.65 -5.57
C GLU A 99 -31.36 6.94 -6.17
N VAL A 100 -31.52 8.04 -5.44
CA VAL A 100 -30.93 9.35 -5.74
C VAL A 100 -30.18 9.81 -4.51
N TYR A 101 -28.90 10.17 -4.68
CA TYR A 101 -28.05 10.71 -3.62
C TYR A 101 -27.60 12.13 -3.96
N ASP A 102 -27.38 12.95 -2.94
CA ASP A 102 -26.75 14.27 -3.15
C ASP A 102 -25.28 14.08 -3.52
N LEU A 103 -24.59 13.13 -2.87
CA LEU A 103 -23.22 12.78 -3.16
C LEU A 103 -23.00 11.27 -3.29
N VAL A 104 -22.33 10.84 -4.35
CA VAL A 104 -21.75 9.49 -4.44
C VAL A 104 -20.24 9.58 -4.44
N ILE A 105 -19.59 8.77 -3.62
CA ILE A 105 -18.13 8.67 -3.53
C ILE A 105 -17.72 7.29 -4.03
N VAL A 106 -16.85 7.26 -5.03
CA VAL A 106 -16.33 6.01 -5.61
C VAL A 106 -14.96 5.72 -5.03
N GLY A 107 -14.90 4.74 -4.12
CA GLY A 107 -13.71 4.30 -3.39
C GLY A 107 -13.84 4.52 -1.88
N GLY A 108 -13.78 3.44 -1.10
CA GLY A 108 -13.87 3.42 0.37
C GLY A 108 -12.51 3.37 1.07
N GLY A 109 -11.45 3.91 0.44
CA GLY A 109 -10.16 4.18 1.07
C GLY A 109 -10.22 5.42 1.98
N ILE A 110 -9.08 5.81 2.58
CA ILE A 110 -9.02 6.96 3.50
C ILE A 110 -9.55 8.24 2.82
N SER A 111 -9.21 8.47 1.54
CA SER A 111 -9.68 9.66 0.81
C SER A 111 -11.20 9.70 0.69
N GLY A 112 -11.83 8.59 0.30
CA GLY A 112 -13.29 8.54 0.17
C GLY A 112 -14.01 8.60 1.51
N LEU A 113 -13.51 7.91 2.52
CA LEU A 113 -14.08 7.95 3.87
C LEU A 113 -13.93 9.32 4.54
N ALA A 114 -12.80 10.00 4.32
CA ALA A 114 -12.60 11.38 4.80
C ALA A 114 -13.56 12.36 4.09
N ALA A 115 -13.75 12.22 2.77
CA ALA A 115 -14.73 13.02 2.03
C ALA A 115 -16.15 12.80 2.54
N ALA A 116 -16.51 11.56 2.88
CA ALA A 116 -17.79 11.22 3.47
C ALA A 116 -17.97 11.84 4.87
N LEU A 117 -16.89 11.88 5.67
CA LEU A 117 -16.91 12.52 6.99
C LEU A 117 -17.08 14.03 6.89
N PHE A 118 -16.30 14.69 6.04
CA PHE A 118 -16.45 16.12 5.79
C PHE A 118 -17.86 16.44 5.25
N PHE A 119 -18.41 15.59 4.36
CA PHE A 119 -19.79 15.74 3.92
C PHE A 119 -20.78 15.68 5.10
N LYS A 120 -20.62 14.72 6.00
CA LYS A 120 -21.49 14.62 7.19
C LYS A 120 -21.42 15.85 8.08
N ASP A 121 -20.25 16.49 8.17
CA ASP A 121 -20.04 17.66 9.00
C ASP A 121 -20.56 18.97 8.36
N GLU A 122 -20.55 19.07 7.01
CA GLU A 122 -20.82 20.30 6.28
C GLU A 122 -22.17 20.31 5.53
N ALA A 123 -22.71 19.12 5.21
CA ALA A 123 -23.96 19.00 4.45
C ALA A 123 -25.20 19.26 5.32
N LYS A 124 -26.32 19.60 4.68
CA LYS A 124 -27.61 19.74 5.34
C LYS A 124 -28.09 18.37 5.87
N PRO A 125 -28.86 18.33 6.97
CA PRO A 125 -29.28 17.05 7.59
C PRO A 125 -30.09 16.11 6.65
N ASN A 126 -30.77 16.67 5.66
CA ASN A 126 -31.55 15.92 4.68
C ASN A 126 -30.76 15.48 3.44
N GLN A 127 -29.52 15.93 3.29
CA GLN A 127 -28.64 15.51 2.20
C GLN A 127 -28.02 14.15 2.50
N THR A 128 -27.88 13.32 1.47
CA THR A 128 -27.47 11.92 1.59
C THR A 128 -26.20 11.62 0.80
N CYS A 129 -25.37 10.73 1.35
CA CYS A 129 -24.15 10.28 0.73
C CYS A 129 -24.06 8.76 0.64
N LEU A 130 -23.57 8.24 -0.48
CA LEU A 130 -23.24 6.82 -0.66
C LEU A 130 -21.77 6.66 -1.04
N VAL A 131 -21.03 5.87 -0.27
CA VAL A 131 -19.68 5.40 -0.62
C VAL A 131 -19.80 4.01 -1.28
N LEU A 132 -19.30 3.87 -2.50
CA LEU A 132 -19.14 2.59 -3.20
C LEU A 132 -17.73 2.06 -3.02
N GLU A 133 -17.59 0.85 -2.47
CA GLU A 133 -16.32 0.17 -2.27
C GLU A 133 -16.34 -1.22 -2.92
N ASN A 134 -15.33 -1.51 -3.74
CA ASN A 134 -15.25 -2.77 -4.48
C ASN A 134 -14.76 -3.96 -3.64
N HIS A 135 -14.04 -3.73 -2.54
CA HIS A 135 -13.60 -4.78 -1.64
C HIS A 135 -14.72 -5.22 -0.67
N SER A 136 -14.49 -6.35 -0.02
CA SER A 136 -15.36 -6.88 1.03
C SER A 136 -15.28 -6.12 2.35
N ILE A 137 -14.35 -5.17 2.47
CA ILE A 137 -14.19 -4.27 3.60
C ILE A 137 -13.57 -2.94 3.14
N PHE A 138 -13.91 -1.87 3.84
CA PHE A 138 -13.38 -0.54 3.62
C PHE A 138 -11.91 -0.38 4.05
N GLY A 139 -11.27 0.73 3.66
CA GLY A 139 -9.94 1.14 4.13
C GLY A 139 -8.87 1.27 3.05
N GLY A 140 -9.13 0.83 1.81
CA GLY A 140 -8.14 0.89 0.73
C GLY A 140 -6.89 0.07 1.08
N GLU A 141 -5.71 0.69 1.08
CA GLU A 141 -4.46 0.05 1.51
C GLU A 141 -4.26 0.02 3.03
N ALA A 142 -5.03 0.80 3.79
CA ALA A 142 -5.01 0.82 5.24
C ALA A 142 -5.86 -0.31 5.82
N ARG A 143 -5.45 -1.53 5.56
CA ARG A 143 -6.05 -2.78 6.05
C ARG A 143 -5.00 -3.65 6.72
N ARG A 144 -5.43 -4.68 7.45
CA ARG A 144 -4.55 -5.55 8.24
C ARG A 144 -4.72 -7.03 7.91
N ASN A 145 -3.70 -7.80 8.20
CA ASN A 145 -3.78 -9.23 8.36
C ASN A 145 -3.87 -9.58 9.86
N GLU A 146 -4.53 -10.67 10.18
CA GLU A 146 -4.64 -11.19 11.53
C GLU A 146 -4.23 -12.66 11.56
N PHE A 147 -3.45 -13.03 12.57
CA PHE A 147 -3.03 -14.40 12.86
C PHE A 147 -3.43 -14.77 14.27
N VAL A 148 -3.53 -16.07 14.54
CA VAL A 148 -3.52 -16.62 15.89
C VAL A 148 -2.33 -17.57 15.98
N VAL A 149 -1.37 -17.22 16.82
CA VAL A 149 -0.14 -17.98 17.03
C VAL A 149 -0.05 -18.30 18.51
N ASP A 150 -0.04 -19.59 18.85
CA ASP A 150 0.03 -20.09 20.23
C ASP A 150 -0.97 -19.39 21.19
N GLY A 151 -2.21 -19.21 20.68
CA GLY A 151 -3.31 -18.56 21.39
C GLY A 151 -3.24 -17.01 21.42
N GLN A 152 -2.18 -16.40 20.89
CA GLN A 152 -2.05 -14.95 20.80
C GLN A 152 -2.51 -14.43 19.45
N ARG A 153 -3.39 -13.41 19.46
CA ARG A 153 -3.79 -12.69 18.24
C ARG A 153 -2.74 -11.68 17.87
N LEU A 154 -2.20 -11.80 16.67
CA LEU A 154 -1.23 -10.90 16.08
C LEU A 154 -1.85 -10.15 14.91
N MET A 155 -1.48 -8.90 14.76
CA MET A 155 -1.93 -8.03 13.66
C MET A 155 -0.73 -7.47 12.92
N ALA A 156 -0.85 -7.34 11.59
CA ALA A 156 0.17 -6.77 10.74
C ALA A 156 -0.44 -5.97 9.59
N PRO A 157 0.20 -4.89 9.11
CA PRO A 157 -0.31 -4.08 8.01
C PRO A 157 -0.28 -4.85 6.69
N GLN A 158 -1.26 -4.59 5.84
CA GLN A 158 -1.25 -5.08 4.46
C GLN A 158 -0.45 -4.18 3.50
N GLY A 159 -0.17 -2.94 3.90
CA GLY A 159 0.56 -1.93 3.13
C GLY A 159 0.84 -0.72 4.00
N SER A 160 -0.16 0.10 4.24
CA SER A 160 -0.06 1.33 5.03
C SER A 160 0.31 1.04 6.50
N ASN A 161 1.45 1.57 6.97
CA ASN A 161 2.14 1.02 8.14
C ASN A 161 2.24 2.00 9.33
N TRP A 162 2.59 3.26 9.09
CA TRP A 162 2.87 4.23 10.14
C TRP A 162 2.35 5.62 9.77
N PHE A 163 2.25 6.49 10.76
CA PHE A 163 1.90 7.88 10.57
C PHE A 163 2.78 8.79 11.42
N ALA A 164 2.93 10.02 10.94
CA ALA A 164 3.40 11.15 11.72
C ALA A 164 2.24 12.12 11.91
N ILE A 165 2.37 13.06 12.83
CA ILE A 165 1.33 14.04 13.11
C ILE A 165 1.77 15.40 12.55
N PRO A 166 1.45 15.72 11.30
CA PRO A 166 1.59 17.06 10.82
C PRO A 166 0.41 17.89 11.35
N SER A 167 0.68 19.11 11.76
CA SER A 167 -0.32 20.08 12.27
C SER A 167 -1.55 20.23 11.35
N SER A 168 -1.36 20.01 10.05
CA SER A 168 -2.44 20.11 9.05
C SER A 168 -3.56 19.07 9.14
N VAL A 169 -3.39 18.00 9.91
CA VAL A 169 -4.40 16.93 10.09
C VAL A 169 -4.70 16.60 11.54
N GLU A 170 -4.13 17.32 12.49
CA GLU A 170 -4.33 17.07 13.92
C GLU A 170 -5.81 17.20 14.31
N GLN A 171 -6.49 18.24 13.85
CA GLN A 171 -7.93 18.42 14.08
C GLN A 171 -8.77 17.29 13.51
N PHE A 172 -8.37 16.73 12.36
CA PHE A 172 -9.04 15.57 11.79
C PHE A 172 -8.89 14.34 12.69
N TYR A 173 -7.69 14.12 13.28
CA TYR A 173 -7.49 13.01 14.22
C TYR A 173 -8.34 13.16 15.46
N GLU A 174 -8.39 14.35 16.05
CA GLU A 174 -9.27 14.64 17.18
C GLU A 174 -10.74 14.39 16.83
N ARG A 175 -11.18 14.84 15.64
CA ARG A 175 -12.55 14.65 15.15
C ARG A 175 -12.95 13.18 15.05
N ILE A 176 -12.04 12.29 14.70
CA ILE A 176 -12.29 10.85 14.60
C ILE A 176 -11.94 10.07 15.88
N GLY A 177 -11.60 10.76 16.96
CA GLY A 177 -11.27 10.14 18.25
C GLY A 177 -9.92 9.43 18.29
N VAL A 178 -8.95 9.85 17.47
CA VAL A 178 -7.57 9.37 17.52
C VAL A 178 -6.70 10.29 18.35
N ASN A 179 -6.56 9.98 19.64
CA ASN A 179 -5.61 10.66 20.50
C ASN A 179 -4.26 9.91 20.47
N TRP A 180 -3.34 10.37 19.65
CA TRP A 180 -2.03 9.75 19.51
C TRP A 180 -1.17 9.81 20.78
N ARG A 181 -1.43 10.74 21.67
CA ARG A 181 -0.73 10.88 22.96
C ARG A 181 -1.03 9.71 23.92
N GLU A 182 -2.11 8.97 23.68
CA GLU A 182 -2.46 7.75 24.42
C GLU A 182 -1.74 6.50 23.91
N PHE A 183 -0.98 6.60 22.80
CA PHE A 183 -0.26 5.47 22.24
C PHE A 183 0.90 5.07 23.15
N LYS A 184 0.73 3.96 23.84
CA LYS A 184 1.80 3.26 24.55
C LYS A 184 2.22 2.07 23.71
N TYR A 185 3.43 1.61 23.88
CA TYR A 185 3.95 0.47 23.12
C TYR A 185 4.31 -0.67 24.06
N GLN A 186 4.36 -1.89 23.51
CA GLN A 186 4.74 -3.07 24.27
C GLN A 186 6.08 -2.83 24.97
N GLU A 187 6.17 -3.24 26.22
CA GLU A 187 7.39 -3.22 27.00
C GLU A 187 8.30 -4.41 26.63
N TRP A 188 9.58 -4.29 26.92
CA TRP A 188 10.52 -5.36 26.74
C TRP A 188 10.26 -6.49 27.77
N GLY A 189 10.05 -7.71 27.29
CA GLY A 189 9.83 -8.91 28.10
C GLY A 189 10.92 -9.97 27.94
N GLY A 190 12.02 -9.62 27.29
CA GLY A 190 13.16 -10.51 27.10
C GLY A 190 14.25 -10.34 28.16
N PRO A 191 15.38 -11.09 28.03
CA PRO A 191 16.53 -10.93 28.92
C PRO A 191 17.16 -9.54 28.78
N PRO A 192 17.76 -8.99 29.85
CA PRO A 192 18.48 -7.72 29.80
C PRO A 192 19.80 -7.86 29.00
N PRO A 193 20.30 -6.78 28.36
CA PRO A 193 19.66 -5.46 28.27
C PRO A 193 18.47 -5.46 27.29
N ALA A 194 17.55 -4.52 27.48
CA ALA A 194 16.43 -4.33 26.56
C ALA A 194 16.93 -3.98 25.16
N MET A 195 16.40 -4.67 24.14
CA MET A 195 16.73 -4.40 22.75
C MET A 195 15.85 -3.28 22.21
N PRO A 196 16.40 -2.21 21.63
CA PRO A 196 15.61 -1.19 20.95
C PRO A 196 14.83 -1.78 19.79
N LEU A 197 13.49 -1.67 19.82
CA LEU A 197 12.61 -2.14 18.76
C LEU A 197 11.94 -0.96 18.05
N SER A 198 11.69 -1.12 16.78
CA SER A 198 10.94 -0.17 15.97
C SER A 198 9.46 -0.15 16.33
N ARG A 199 8.78 0.97 16.08
CA ARG A 199 7.31 1.09 16.16
C ARG A 199 6.61 0.80 14.83
N SER A 200 7.37 0.53 13.77
CA SER A 200 6.83 0.22 12.44
C SER A 200 7.75 -0.73 11.68
N SER A 201 7.26 -1.40 10.65
CA SER A 201 8.07 -2.33 9.84
C SER A 201 9.02 -1.62 8.86
N TYR A 202 9.17 -0.30 8.93
CA TYR A 202 10.00 0.50 8.01
C TYR A 202 10.89 1.51 8.72
N HIS A 203 10.91 1.53 10.03
CA HIS A 203 11.54 2.65 10.73
C HIS A 203 13.06 2.57 10.64
N HIS A 204 13.65 1.48 11.14
CA HIS A 204 15.10 1.35 11.18
C HIS A 204 15.69 1.21 9.77
N ALA A 205 14.99 0.53 8.86
CA ALA A 205 15.39 0.44 7.46
C ALA A 205 15.48 1.81 6.75
N ARG A 206 14.72 2.80 7.23
CA ARG A 206 14.69 4.17 6.67
C ARG A 206 15.50 5.18 7.45
N GLN A 207 15.90 4.85 8.65
CA GLN A 207 16.74 5.71 9.47
C GLN A 207 18.19 5.69 8.97
N LEU A 208 18.80 6.87 8.82
CA LEU A 208 20.18 7.03 8.37
C LEU A 208 20.93 7.95 9.34
N PRO A 209 21.92 7.40 10.07
CA PRO A 209 22.26 5.98 10.17
C PRO A 209 21.18 5.15 10.87
N SER A 210 21.05 3.88 10.51
CA SER A 210 20.21 2.94 11.25
C SER A 210 20.82 2.65 12.63
N PRO A 211 20.01 2.21 13.63
CA PRO A 211 20.55 1.82 14.93
C PRO A 211 21.54 0.65 14.82
N ALA A 212 22.44 0.54 15.80
CA ALA A 212 23.47 -0.50 15.84
C ALA A 212 22.90 -1.95 15.78
N ASN A 213 21.69 -2.16 16.29
CA ASN A 213 20.99 -3.44 16.25
C ASN A 213 20.17 -3.67 14.97
N PHE A 214 20.43 -2.93 13.88
CA PHE A 214 19.90 -3.16 12.55
C PHE A 214 21.04 -3.46 11.57
N GLY A 215 21.21 -4.76 11.23
CA GLY A 215 22.36 -5.24 10.48
C GLY A 215 22.23 -5.16 8.96
N PHE A 216 23.38 -5.31 8.27
CA PHE A 216 23.43 -5.54 6.82
C PHE A 216 23.86 -6.97 6.53
N TYR A 217 23.11 -7.66 5.66
CA TYR A 217 23.43 -9.02 5.25
C TYR A 217 24.00 -9.02 3.83
N PHE A 218 25.11 -9.76 3.67
CA PHE A 218 25.81 -9.96 2.41
C PHE A 218 25.94 -11.47 2.14
N GLY A 219 25.49 -11.94 1.00
CA GLY A 219 25.51 -13.35 0.62
C GLY A 219 26.42 -13.61 -0.59
N ALA A 220 26.00 -14.55 -1.43
CA ALA A 220 26.81 -15.11 -2.50
C ALA A 220 27.28 -14.07 -3.55
N ASN A 221 26.44 -13.10 -3.90
CA ASN A 221 26.80 -12.05 -4.87
C ASN A 221 27.92 -11.13 -4.37
N PHE A 222 28.20 -11.16 -3.05
CA PHE A 222 29.29 -10.42 -2.41
C PHE A 222 30.46 -11.34 -2.03
N GLY A 223 30.52 -12.56 -2.61
CA GLY A 223 31.59 -13.52 -2.33
C GLY A 223 31.51 -14.14 -0.92
N ARG A 224 30.32 -14.13 -0.31
CA ARG A 224 30.11 -14.67 1.05
C ARG A 224 29.25 -15.93 0.99
N GLN A 225 29.87 -17.08 1.21
CA GLN A 225 29.23 -18.38 1.38
C GLN A 225 29.90 -19.15 2.52
N PRO A 226 29.21 -19.37 3.66
CA PRO A 226 27.88 -18.84 3.99
C PRO A 226 27.85 -17.30 4.05
N GLY A 227 26.66 -16.74 3.92
CA GLY A 227 26.45 -15.30 4.02
C GLY A 227 26.84 -14.73 5.39
N MET A 228 27.08 -13.43 5.47
CA MET A 228 27.51 -12.77 6.70
C MET A 228 26.59 -11.61 7.07
N TRP A 229 26.34 -11.45 8.36
CA TRP A 229 25.76 -10.25 8.95
C TRP A 229 26.87 -9.28 9.36
N LEU A 230 26.78 -8.04 8.91
CA LEU A 230 27.53 -6.90 9.41
C LEU A 230 26.66 -6.21 10.47
N ILE A 231 27.06 -6.32 11.73
CA ILE A 231 26.40 -5.69 12.86
C ILE A 231 26.90 -4.26 12.96
N ASP A 232 26.00 -3.32 13.33
CA ASP A 232 26.32 -1.89 13.41
C ASP A 232 27.00 -1.36 12.13
N PRO A 233 26.36 -1.54 10.97
CA PRO A 233 27.02 -1.38 9.68
C PRO A 233 27.54 0.04 9.44
N TRP A 234 26.94 1.06 10.02
CA TRP A 234 27.33 2.45 9.81
C TRP A 234 28.61 2.83 10.53
N ASN A 235 28.93 2.15 11.63
CA ASN A 235 30.20 2.30 12.35
C ASN A 235 31.27 1.32 11.89
N HIS A 236 30.93 0.33 11.05
CA HIS A 236 31.81 -0.76 10.62
C HIS A 236 31.79 -1.02 9.11
N LEU A 237 31.50 0.01 8.29
CA LEU A 237 31.46 -0.11 6.83
C LEU A 237 32.78 -0.60 6.21
N GLU A 238 33.91 -0.42 6.89
CA GLU A 238 35.22 -0.94 6.46
C GLU A 238 35.26 -2.47 6.36
N HIS A 239 34.41 -3.16 7.14
CA HIS A 239 34.27 -4.62 7.12
C HIS A 239 33.26 -5.12 6.09
N ALA A 240 32.47 -4.23 5.45
CA ALA A 240 31.54 -4.61 4.40
C ALA A 240 32.30 -5.15 3.17
N PRO A 241 31.82 -6.24 2.55
CA PRO A 241 32.42 -6.79 1.32
C PRO A 241 32.04 -5.94 0.09
N LEU A 242 32.33 -4.65 0.17
CA LEU A 242 32.05 -3.63 -0.82
C LEU A 242 33.34 -3.05 -1.36
N SER A 243 33.33 -2.49 -2.57
CA SER A 243 34.45 -1.76 -3.11
C SER A 243 34.76 -0.50 -2.28
N ALA A 244 35.98 0.00 -2.36
CA ALA A 244 36.38 1.26 -1.70
C ALA A 244 35.47 2.43 -2.17
N GLN A 245 35.14 2.47 -3.48
CA GLN A 245 34.24 3.47 -4.03
C GLN A 245 32.84 3.37 -3.39
N MET A 246 32.29 2.15 -3.30
CA MET A 246 30.97 1.94 -2.69
C MET A 246 30.94 2.37 -1.22
N ARG A 247 31.97 2.05 -0.43
CA ARG A 247 32.07 2.50 0.97
C ARG A 247 32.16 4.02 1.07
N SER A 248 32.91 4.66 0.16
CA SER A 248 32.97 6.13 0.07
C SER A 248 31.61 6.74 -0.26
N ASP A 249 30.86 6.10 -1.15
CA ASP A 249 29.51 6.56 -1.52
C ASP A 249 28.52 6.47 -0.33
N PHE A 250 28.59 5.43 0.48
CA PHE A 250 27.82 5.34 1.72
C PHE A 250 28.09 6.51 2.67
N ALA A 251 29.36 6.81 2.92
CA ALA A 251 29.77 7.92 3.80
C ALA A 251 29.31 9.28 3.25
N ARG A 252 29.48 9.49 1.95
CA ARG A 252 29.08 10.73 1.26
C ARG A 252 27.58 10.92 1.27
N PHE A 253 26.83 9.86 0.94
CA PHE A 253 25.37 9.88 0.95
C PHE A 253 24.84 10.20 2.35
N LEU A 254 25.38 9.59 3.40
CA LEU A 254 24.97 9.85 4.78
C LEU A 254 25.18 11.33 5.15
N THR A 255 26.32 11.91 4.76
CA THR A 255 26.62 13.33 5.00
C THR A 255 25.62 14.23 4.31
N GLU A 256 25.36 14.01 3.01
CA GLU A 256 24.45 14.84 2.23
C GLU A 256 22.97 14.64 2.63
N TYR A 257 22.59 13.41 2.98
CA TYR A 257 21.23 13.10 3.43
C TYR A 257 20.85 13.81 4.73
N ASN A 258 21.82 13.96 5.65
CA ASN A 258 21.61 14.62 6.94
C ASN A 258 21.84 16.15 6.87
N ARG A 259 22.28 16.67 5.73
CA ARG A 259 22.41 18.11 5.53
C ARG A 259 21.02 18.77 5.52
N ALA A 260 20.93 19.98 6.10
CA ALA A 260 19.69 20.75 6.08
C ALA A 260 19.17 20.95 4.65
N PRO A 261 17.85 20.97 4.43
CA PRO A 261 17.25 21.19 3.12
C PRO A 261 17.77 22.48 2.50
N ILE A 262 18.28 22.41 1.28
CA ILE A 262 18.70 23.60 0.54
C ILE A 262 17.44 24.24 -0.06
N HIS A 263 17.24 25.53 0.23
CA HIS A 263 16.20 26.30 -0.44
C HIS A 263 16.60 26.49 -1.91
N LYS A 264 15.77 25.99 -2.80
CA LYS A 264 15.98 26.06 -4.26
C LYS A 264 15.02 27.06 -4.87
N SER A 265 15.50 27.82 -5.86
CA SER A 265 14.65 28.69 -6.67
C SER A 265 13.63 27.87 -7.46
N GLU A 266 12.52 28.48 -7.87
CA GLU A 266 11.53 27.83 -8.73
C GLU A 266 12.15 27.36 -10.05
N ALA A 267 13.05 28.13 -10.63
CA ALA A 267 13.75 27.76 -11.86
C ALA A 267 14.58 26.48 -11.68
N GLU A 268 15.28 26.36 -10.54
CA GLU A 268 16.03 25.15 -10.22
C GLU A 268 15.14 23.96 -9.94
N LEU A 269 14.01 24.15 -9.25
CA LEU A 269 13.04 23.09 -9.03
C LEU A 269 12.44 22.58 -10.36
N ARG A 270 12.16 23.48 -11.31
CA ARG A 270 11.72 23.10 -12.66
C ARG A 270 12.76 22.29 -13.41
N ARG A 271 14.05 22.72 -13.35
CA ARG A 271 15.16 21.96 -13.93
C ARG A 271 15.26 20.57 -13.32
N LEU A 272 15.23 20.48 -11.99
CA LEU A 272 15.29 19.20 -11.28
C LEU A 272 14.07 18.32 -11.55
N ASP A 273 12.89 18.90 -11.78
CA ASP A 273 11.70 18.12 -12.14
C ASP A 273 11.80 17.53 -13.56
N SER A 274 12.65 18.10 -14.41
CA SER A 274 12.86 17.58 -15.77
C SER A 274 13.84 16.40 -15.85
N ILE A 275 14.62 16.14 -14.79
CA ILE A 275 15.60 15.06 -14.71
C ILE A 275 15.19 14.00 -13.69
N THR A 276 15.83 12.83 -13.75
CA THR A 276 15.58 11.75 -12.79
C THR A 276 16.19 12.04 -11.42
N ALA A 277 15.65 11.42 -10.38
CA ALA A 277 16.24 11.48 -9.04
C ALA A 277 17.61 10.77 -9.01
N GLU A 278 17.86 9.77 -9.86
CA GLU A 278 19.17 9.13 -10.02
C GLU A 278 20.20 10.17 -10.49
N ASP A 279 19.89 10.91 -11.55
CA ASP A 279 20.79 11.95 -12.07
C ASP A 279 20.97 13.10 -11.07
N ALA A 280 19.88 13.53 -10.43
CA ALA A 280 19.93 14.57 -9.40
C ALA A 280 20.78 14.17 -8.18
N LEU A 281 20.76 12.90 -7.77
CA LEU A 281 21.62 12.38 -6.69
C LEU A 281 23.09 12.33 -7.10
N ILE A 282 23.38 11.94 -8.34
CA ILE A 282 24.75 11.96 -8.87
C ILE A 282 25.28 13.40 -8.87
N GLU A 283 24.51 14.36 -9.39
CA GLU A 283 24.90 15.76 -9.43
C GLU A 283 25.07 16.37 -8.03
N HIS A 284 24.14 16.09 -7.12
CA HIS A 284 24.04 16.75 -5.82
C HIS A 284 24.91 16.09 -4.73
N CYS A 285 24.88 14.75 -4.66
CA CYS A 285 25.59 13.99 -3.63
C CYS A 285 26.94 13.46 -4.13
N GLY A 286 27.19 13.45 -5.43
CA GLY A 286 28.41 12.92 -6.02
C GLY A 286 28.61 11.42 -5.83
N VAL A 287 27.52 10.66 -5.62
CA VAL A 287 27.53 9.21 -5.43
C VAL A 287 27.42 8.47 -6.77
N SER A 288 27.94 7.25 -6.83
CA SER A 288 27.88 6.43 -8.04
C SER A 288 26.47 5.90 -8.32
N ARG A 289 26.17 5.66 -9.61
CA ARG A 289 24.96 5.01 -10.04
C ARG A 289 24.81 3.60 -9.45
N GLU A 290 25.90 2.88 -9.29
CA GLU A 290 25.92 1.56 -8.67
C GLU A 290 25.45 1.62 -7.21
N PHE A 291 25.95 2.58 -6.43
CA PHE A 291 25.47 2.81 -5.07
C PHE A 291 23.98 3.14 -5.02
N ILE A 292 23.51 4.03 -5.89
CA ILE A 292 22.09 4.40 -5.94
C ILE A 292 21.23 3.16 -6.20
N ARG A 293 21.61 2.33 -7.15
CA ARG A 293 20.86 1.11 -7.52
C ARG A 293 20.88 0.04 -6.45
N LEU A 294 22.00 -0.11 -5.74
CA LEU A 294 22.13 -1.11 -4.67
C LEU A 294 21.41 -0.67 -3.39
N PHE A 295 21.63 0.58 -2.97
CA PHE A 295 21.21 1.04 -1.66
C PHE A 295 19.93 1.92 -1.69
N VAL A 296 19.88 2.92 -2.57
CA VAL A 296 18.77 3.88 -2.56
C VAL A 296 17.54 3.33 -3.27
N ALA A 297 17.70 2.68 -4.42
CA ALA A 297 16.60 2.29 -5.27
C ALA A 297 15.59 1.31 -4.63
N PRO A 298 15.98 0.24 -3.92
CA PRO A 298 15.01 -0.64 -3.28
C PRO A 298 14.14 0.08 -2.25
N HIS A 299 14.77 1.00 -1.50
CA HIS A 299 14.11 1.79 -0.48
C HIS A 299 13.11 2.79 -1.09
N GLU A 300 13.53 3.52 -2.13
CA GLU A 300 12.66 4.49 -2.79
C GLU A 300 11.55 3.81 -3.58
N ALA A 301 11.83 2.69 -4.23
CA ALA A 301 10.80 1.89 -4.88
C ALA A 301 9.71 1.43 -3.91
N ALA A 302 10.09 0.97 -2.71
CA ALA A 302 9.13 0.58 -1.68
C ALA A 302 8.32 1.74 -1.11
N ALA A 303 8.89 2.95 -1.12
CA ALA A 303 8.27 4.12 -0.51
C ALA A 303 7.52 4.99 -1.51
N ARG A 304 7.85 4.92 -2.81
CA ARG A 304 7.42 5.93 -3.81
C ARG A 304 7.02 5.33 -5.15
N GLY A 305 6.98 4.02 -5.24
CA GLY A 305 6.56 3.31 -6.44
C GLY A 305 7.71 2.67 -7.18
N LEU A 306 8.52 3.42 -7.90
CA LEU A 306 9.69 2.94 -8.64
C LEU A 306 10.98 3.53 -8.09
N GLY A 307 12.11 3.10 -8.63
CA GLY A 307 13.43 3.55 -8.23
C GLY A 307 13.75 4.99 -8.66
N PRO A 308 14.89 5.55 -8.18
CA PRO A 308 15.30 6.91 -8.49
C PRO A 308 15.47 7.22 -9.99
N ASP A 309 15.73 6.20 -10.81
CA ASP A 309 15.80 6.31 -12.27
C ASP A 309 14.45 6.61 -12.94
N ALA A 310 13.36 6.47 -12.21
CA ALA A 310 12.00 6.77 -12.66
C ALA A 310 11.32 7.90 -11.88
N LEU A 311 11.93 8.43 -10.81
CA LEU A 311 11.38 9.51 -9.99
C LEU A 311 11.87 10.88 -10.47
N SER A 312 11.07 11.94 -10.27
CA SER A 312 11.49 13.33 -10.44
C SER A 312 12.58 13.72 -9.43
N GLY A 313 13.64 14.33 -9.90
CA GLY A 313 14.70 14.86 -9.04
C GLY A 313 14.20 15.95 -8.09
N ALA A 314 13.34 16.85 -8.53
CA ALA A 314 12.75 17.87 -7.68
C ALA A 314 11.87 17.25 -6.58
N TRP A 315 11.02 16.30 -6.95
CA TRP A 315 10.14 15.63 -6.01
C TRP A 315 10.94 14.89 -4.93
N TYR A 316 11.99 14.20 -5.33
CA TYR A 316 12.86 13.45 -4.43
C TYR A 316 13.69 14.36 -3.51
N LEU A 317 14.41 15.34 -4.06
CA LEU A 317 15.30 16.21 -3.28
C LEU A 317 14.56 17.10 -2.27
N ARG A 318 13.27 17.38 -2.48
CA ARG A 318 12.43 18.04 -1.45
C ARG A 318 12.21 17.18 -0.20
N MET A 319 12.41 15.87 -0.29
CA MET A 319 12.23 14.92 0.81
C MET A 319 13.51 14.63 1.56
N ILE A 320 14.69 14.84 0.92
CA ILE A 320 15.99 14.73 1.57
C ILE A 320 16.14 15.87 2.60
N GLY A 321 16.72 15.60 3.75
CA GLY A 321 16.91 16.56 4.84
C GLY A 321 15.65 16.85 5.68
N ARG A 322 14.47 16.39 5.26
CA ARG A 322 13.24 16.43 6.07
C ARG A 322 13.04 15.18 6.93
N ALA A 323 13.91 14.19 6.77
CA ALA A 323 13.84 12.93 7.50
C ALA A 323 14.34 13.03 8.94
N GLY A 324 14.75 14.24 9.40
CA GLY A 324 15.00 14.49 10.80
C GLY A 324 13.82 14.05 11.65
N GLU A 325 14.04 13.79 12.89
CA GLU A 325 13.23 13.29 13.99
C GLU A 325 11.69 13.45 13.88
N ILE A 326 11.11 12.84 12.84
CA ILE A 326 9.66 12.73 12.77
C ILE A 326 9.26 11.58 13.70
N GLU A 327 8.59 11.90 14.79
CA GLU A 327 8.01 10.89 15.67
C GLU A 327 7.00 10.06 14.87
N ARG A 328 7.24 8.75 14.83
CA ARG A 328 6.39 7.81 14.10
C ARG A 328 5.53 7.03 15.05
N HIS A 329 4.25 6.97 14.72
CA HIS A 329 3.26 6.19 15.42
C HIS A 329 2.72 5.11 14.51
N SER A 330 2.22 4.02 15.11
CA SER A 330 1.54 2.94 14.39
C SER A 330 0.50 2.33 15.30
N PHE A 331 -0.71 2.12 14.80
CA PHE A 331 -1.65 1.24 15.48
C PHE A 331 -1.09 -0.19 15.50
N PRO A 332 -1.64 -1.12 16.30
CA PRO A 332 -1.17 -2.50 16.33
C PRO A 332 -1.12 -3.16 14.95
N ASP A 333 -1.96 -2.68 14.05
CA ASP A 333 -2.21 -3.18 12.71
C ASP A 333 -1.77 -2.22 11.59
N GLY A 334 -0.84 -1.33 11.87
CA GLY A 334 -0.42 -0.28 10.94
C GLY A 334 -1.39 0.90 10.95
N ASN A 335 -1.88 1.32 9.79
CA ASN A 335 -2.80 2.45 9.66
C ASN A 335 -4.28 2.05 9.55
N THR A 336 -4.63 0.79 9.82
CA THR A 336 -6.02 0.29 9.76
C THR A 336 -6.93 0.99 10.78
N GLY A 337 -6.36 1.51 11.87
CA GLY A 337 -7.10 2.31 12.85
C GLY A 337 -7.80 3.52 12.22
N PHE A 338 -7.18 4.22 11.27
CA PHE A 338 -7.80 5.41 10.66
C PHE A 338 -9.13 5.14 9.97
N PRO A 339 -9.24 4.26 8.96
CA PRO A 339 -10.53 3.99 8.35
C PRO A 339 -11.55 3.44 9.33
N ARG A 340 -11.12 2.69 10.34
CA ARG A 340 -12.02 2.19 11.38
C ARG A 340 -12.56 3.32 12.27
N HIS A 341 -11.74 4.27 12.69
CA HIS A 341 -12.15 5.45 13.45
C HIS A 341 -13.08 6.35 12.63
N ILE A 342 -12.76 6.58 11.34
CA ILE A 342 -13.65 7.33 10.44
C ILE A 342 -15.02 6.65 10.33
N VAL A 343 -15.05 5.34 10.08
CA VAL A 343 -16.32 4.60 9.97
C VAL A 343 -17.09 4.56 11.29
N LYS A 344 -16.40 4.44 12.44
CA LYS A 344 -17.04 4.54 13.76
C LYS A 344 -17.66 5.91 14.01
N THR A 345 -17.03 6.98 13.51
CA THR A 345 -17.57 8.34 13.60
C THR A 345 -18.76 8.55 12.64
N LEU A 346 -18.68 7.99 11.44
CA LEU A 346 -19.77 8.06 10.44
C LEU A 346 -21.00 7.27 10.88
N ILE A 347 -20.79 6.04 11.30
CA ILE A 347 -21.83 5.04 11.60
C ILE A 347 -21.46 4.35 12.92
N PRO A 348 -21.89 4.88 14.08
CA PRO A 348 -21.46 4.39 15.39
C PRO A 348 -21.68 2.88 15.60
N GLU A 349 -22.73 2.31 15.01
CA GLU A 349 -23.06 0.88 15.12
C GLU A 349 -22.19 -0.02 14.22
N ALA A 350 -21.44 0.55 13.29
CA ALA A 350 -20.61 -0.21 12.35
C ALA A 350 -19.43 -0.93 13.02
N ILE A 351 -19.00 -0.45 14.20
CA ILE A 351 -18.00 -1.14 15.01
C ILE A 351 -18.56 -1.26 16.43
N ALA A 352 -18.60 -2.48 16.96
CA ALA A 352 -19.14 -2.76 18.28
C ALA A 352 -18.38 -2.06 19.41
N GLY A 353 -19.05 -1.74 20.50
CA GLY A 353 -18.47 -1.14 21.70
C GLY A 353 -18.30 0.40 21.65
N PRO A 354 -17.67 0.97 22.68
CA PRO A 354 -17.48 2.43 22.80
C PRO A 354 -16.48 2.95 21.74
N HIS A 355 -16.46 4.28 21.55
CA HIS A 355 -15.52 4.93 20.64
C HIS A 355 -14.19 5.20 21.36
N THR A 356 -13.46 4.14 21.67
CA THR A 356 -12.11 4.18 22.25
C THR A 356 -11.10 3.57 21.29
N LEU A 357 -9.82 3.91 21.42
CA LEU A 357 -8.73 3.33 20.62
C LEU A 357 -8.78 1.79 20.64
N GLU A 358 -8.94 1.20 21.83
CA GLU A 358 -9.01 -0.24 21.99
C GLU A 358 -10.20 -0.86 21.24
N ALA A 359 -11.42 -0.39 21.54
CA ALA A 359 -12.64 -0.98 20.98
C ALA A 359 -12.67 -0.83 19.44
N VAL A 360 -12.30 0.36 18.93
CA VAL A 360 -12.27 0.59 17.49
C VAL A 360 -11.22 -0.27 16.79
N CYS A 361 -10.03 -0.47 17.37
CA CYS A 361 -9.00 -1.32 16.77
C CYS A 361 -9.32 -2.81 16.85
N ARG A 362 -9.97 -3.28 17.93
CA ARG A 362 -10.09 -4.72 18.23
C ARG A 362 -11.42 -5.34 17.88
N ASN A 363 -12.52 -4.58 18.02
CA ASN A 363 -13.87 -5.14 17.89
C ASN A 363 -14.24 -5.42 16.43
N ARG A 364 -15.24 -6.26 16.26
CA ARG A 364 -15.73 -6.65 14.95
C ARG A 364 -16.52 -5.56 14.26
N VAL A 365 -16.51 -5.60 12.93
CA VAL A 365 -17.34 -4.77 12.07
C VAL A 365 -18.74 -5.39 11.95
N THR A 366 -19.76 -4.59 12.21
CA THR A 366 -21.17 -4.93 11.97
C THR A 366 -21.53 -4.53 10.55
N PHE A 367 -21.21 -5.39 9.59
CA PHE A 367 -21.37 -5.10 8.16
C PHE A 367 -22.79 -4.67 7.78
N ALA A 368 -23.82 -5.23 8.44
CA ALA A 368 -25.22 -4.87 8.21
C ALA A 368 -25.56 -3.42 8.58
N ALA A 369 -24.74 -2.76 9.41
CA ALA A 369 -24.95 -1.37 9.78
C ALA A 369 -24.46 -0.37 8.70
N LEU A 370 -23.61 -0.80 7.77
CA LEU A 370 -22.92 0.11 6.85
C LEU A 370 -23.83 0.72 5.78
N ASP A 371 -24.81 -0.03 5.25
CA ASP A 371 -25.66 0.36 4.11
C ASP A 371 -27.15 0.39 4.49
N ARG A 372 -27.49 0.92 5.68
CA ARG A 372 -28.88 1.07 6.12
C ARG A 372 -29.52 2.32 5.52
N PRO A 373 -30.80 2.25 5.11
CA PRO A 373 -31.51 3.39 4.51
C PRO A 373 -31.56 4.64 5.42
N GLU A 374 -31.62 4.46 6.72
CA GLU A 374 -31.68 5.55 7.70
C GLU A 374 -30.36 6.30 7.90
N ASN A 375 -29.24 5.76 7.43
CA ASN A 375 -27.96 6.43 7.54
C ASN A 375 -27.85 7.60 6.54
N GLN A 376 -27.49 8.78 7.01
CA GLN A 376 -27.15 9.93 6.14
C GLN A 376 -25.98 9.61 5.21
N VAL A 377 -24.96 8.89 5.73
CA VAL A 377 -23.85 8.36 4.97
C VAL A 377 -23.91 6.84 4.98
N ARG A 378 -23.96 6.25 3.80
CA ARG A 378 -24.01 4.79 3.59
C ARG A 378 -22.72 4.32 2.96
N ILE A 379 -22.27 3.11 3.32
CA ILE A 379 -21.08 2.48 2.75
C ILE A 379 -21.48 1.14 2.16
N ARG A 380 -21.46 1.04 0.85
CA ARG A 380 -21.86 -0.16 0.09
C ARG A 380 -20.63 -0.90 -0.39
N LEU A 381 -20.31 -2.00 0.29
CA LEU A 381 -19.17 -2.87 -0.01
C LEU A 381 -19.48 -3.82 -1.17
N GLN A 382 -18.42 -4.45 -1.72
CA GLN A 382 -18.48 -5.37 -2.85
C GLN A 382 -19.24 -4.77 -4.06
N SER A 383 -19.06 -3.48 -4.27
CA SER A 383 -19.77 -2.68 -5.26
C SER A 383 -18.75 -1.97 -6.16
N THR A 384 -18.46 -2.58 -7.30
CA THR A 384 -17.49 -2.04 -8.26
C THR A 384 -18.16 -1.05 -9.19
N ALA A 385 -17.78 0.23 -9.11
CA ALA A 385 -18.22 1.23 -10.07
C ALA A 385 -17.69 0.89 -11.47
N ILE A 386 -18.57 0.83 -12.45
CA ILE A 386 -18.26 0.44 -13.84
C ILE A 386 -18.56 1.53 -14.86
N GLY A 387 -19.21 2.61 -14.43
CA GLY A 387 -19.50 3.77 -15.27
C GLY A 387 -20.02 4.92 -14.45
N VAL A 388 -19.45 6.09 -14.70
CA VAL A 388 -19.87 7.38 -14.14
C VAL A 388 -19.94 8.36 -15.33
N GLU A 389 -21.09 8.99 -15.53
CA GLU A 389 -21.30 9.92 -16.65
C GLU A 389 -22.41 10.92 -16.32
N HIS A 390 -22.30 12.14 -16.84
CA HIS A 390 -23.35 13.12 -16.69
C HIS A 390 -24.62 12.73 -17.47
N GLU A 391 -25.80 13.14 -16.97
CA GLU A 391 -27.06 13.01 -17.70
C GLU A 391 -27.21 14.17 -18.69
N GLY A 392 -26.43 14.17 -19.77
CA GLY A 392 -26.37 15.23 -20.77
C GLY A 392 -25.04 15.99 -20.78
N GLU A 393 -25.05 17.25 -21.14
CA GLU A 393 -23.86 18.10 -21.22
C GLU A 393 -23.29 18.38 -19.80
N PRO A 394 -22.01 18.09 -19.52
CA PRO A 394 -21.46 18.17 -18.16
C PRO A 394 -21.65 19.52 -17.46
N GLY A 395 -21.55 20.62 -18.19
CA GLY A 395 -21.72 21.97 -17.64
C GLY A 395 -23.17 22.40 -17.34
N LYS A 396 -24.16 21.62 -17.80
CA LYS A 396 -25.60 21.91 -17.66
C LYS A 396 -26.36 20.80 -16.95
N SER A 397 -25.75 19.65 -16.73
CA SER A 397 -26.40 18.49 -16.12
C SER A 397 -26.71 18.72 -14.65
N ASP A 398 -27.89 18.31 -14.19
CA ASP A 398 -28.27 18.31 -12.78
C ASP A 398 -27.85 17.03 -12.07
N PHE A 399 -27.60 15.96 -12.82
CA PHE A 399 -27.30 14.65 -12.28
C PHE A 399 -26.16 13.94 -13.01
N VAL A 400 -25.51 13.06 -12.26
CA VAL A 400 -24.53 12.08 -12.73
C VAL A 400 -25.14 10.70 -12.56
N ARG A 401 -25.08 9.87 -13.59
CA ARG A 401 -25.46 8.47 -13.55
C ARG A 401 -24.27 7.65 -13.08
N VAL A 402 -24.47 6.80 -12.08
CA VAL A 402 -23.45 5.89 -11.55
C VAL A 402 -23.93 4.44 -11.73
N ALA A 403 -23.20 3.68 -12.55
CA ALA A 403 -23.41 2.25 -12.74
C ALA A 403 -22.38 1.45 -11.95
N TYR A 404 -22.81 0.40 -11.29
CA TYR A 404 -21.96 -0.47 -10.49
C TYR A 404 -22.41 -1.94 -10.55
N THR A 405 -21.47 -2.85 -10.28
CA THR A 405 -21.77 -4.28 -10.14
C THR A 405 -21.80 -4.66 -8.67
N ARG A 406 -22.74 -5.53 -8.30
CA ARG A 406 -22.84 -6.13 -6.97
C ARG A 406 -23.47 -7.51 -7.10
N ASN A 407 -22.88 -8.54 -6.49
CA ASN A 407 -23.40 -9.91 -6.53
C ASN A 407 -23.72 -10.41 -7.95
N GLY A 408 -22.84 -10.13 -8.91
CA GLY A 408 -22.98 -10.53 -10.31
C GLY A 408 -24.03 -9.77 -11.13
N LYS A 409 -24.74 -8.80 -10.54
CA LYS A 409 -25.75 -7.97 -11.20
C LYS A 409 -25.24 -6.56 -11.42
N ILE A 410 -25.78 -5.88 -12.42
CA ILE A 410 -25.45 -4.50 -12.75
C ILE A 410 -26.62 -3.60 -12.32
N TYR A 411 -26.30 -2.58 -11.56
CA TYR A 411 -27.23 -1.58 -11.06
C TYR A 411 -26.84 -0.19 -11.51
N ARG A 412 -27.79 0.73 -11.54
CA ARG A 412 -27.54 2.16 -11.71
C ARG A 412 -28.32 2.97 -10.68
N LEU A 413 -27.76 4.08 -10.31
CA LEU A 413 -28.36 5.11 -9.46
C LEU A 413 -27.98 6.50 -9.98
N ARG A 414 -28.58 7.53 -9.42
CA ARG A 414 -28.32 8.94 -9.74
C ARG A 414 -27.67 9.67 -8.58
N ALA A 415 -26.79 10.59 -8.88
CA ALA A 415 -26.16 11.47 -7.89
C ALA A 415 -26.19 12.93 -8.37
N ARG A 416 -26.40 13.87 -7.44
CA ARG A 416 -26.25 15.30 -7.77
C ARG A 416 -24.79 15.67 -7.99
N SER A 417 -23.87 15.01 -7.28
CA SER A 417 -22.43 15.14 -7.49
C SER A 417 -21.72 13.84 -7.20
N VAL A 418 -20.52 13.68 -7.79
CA VAL A 418 -19.68 12.48 -7.57
C VAL A 418 -18.27 12.91 -7.18
N ILE A 419 -17.66 12.21 -6.22
CA ILE A 419 -16.22 12.27 -5.95
C ILE A 419 -15.59 10.94 -6.35
N MET A 420 -14.65 10.99 -7.29
CA MET A 420 -13.81 9.86 -7.66
C MET A 420 -12.62 9.78 -6.70
N ALA A 421 -12.68 8.86 -5.73
CA ALA A 421 -11.67 8.65 -4.70
C ALA A 421 -10.87 7.34 -4.88
N GLY A 422 -11.02 6.69 -6.04
CA GLY A 422 -10.23 5.54 -6.47
C GLY A 422 -8.98 5.94 -7.23
N GLY A 423 -8.04 4.99 -7.40
CA GLY A 423 -6.80 5.23 -8.14
C GLY A 423 -7.02 5.71 -9.58
N GLY A 424 -6.13 6.57 -10.05
CA GLY A 424 -6.24 7.18 -11.39
C GLY A 424 -6.16 6.17 -12.53
N TRP A 425 -5.48 5.04 -12.30
CA TRP A 425 -5.36 3.96 -13.30
C TRP A 425 -6.71 3.39 -13.75
N ILE A 426 -7.72 3.41 -12.87
CA ILE A 426 -9.07 2.93 -13.15
C ILE A 426 -10.07 4.08 -13.36
N THR A 427 -9.88 5.22 -12.70
CA THR A 427 -10.79 6.36 -12.76
C THR A 427 -11.03 6.83 -14.19
N LYS A 428 -9.99 6.89 -15.03
CA LYS A 428 -10.08 7.27 -16.45
C LYS A 428 -10.93 6.33 -17.31
N HIS A 429 -11.17 5.10 -16.85
CA HIS A 429 -12.01 4.11 -17.52
C HIS A 429 -13.43 4.08 -16.97
N VAL A 430 -13.61 4.48 -15.71
CA VAL A 430 -14.92 4.55 -15.06
C VAL A 430 -15.68 5.81 -15.48
N VAL A 431 -15.01 6.98 -15.53
CA VAL A 431 -15.63 8.25 -15.99
C VAL A 431 -15.68 8.25 -17.52
N ARG A 432 -16.87 8.09 -18.08
CA ARG A 432 -17.06 7.78 -19.50
C ARG A 432 -16.95 8.99 -20.40
N ASP A 433 -17.46 10.11 -19.94
CA ASP A 433 -17.48 11.40 -20.65
C ASP A 433 -16.29 12.30 -20.29
N LEU A 434 -15.23 11.70 -19.68
CA LEU A 434 -14.02 12.43 -19.28
C LEU A 434 -13.40 13.19 -20.45
N PRO A 435 -13.12 14.51 -20.32
CA PRO A 435 -12.58 15.31 -21.42
C PRO A 435 -11.14 14.91 -21.78
N PRO A 436 -10.69 15.14 -23.00
CA PRO A 436 -9.34 14.78 -23.45
C PRO A 436 -8.24 15.29 -22.52
N THR A 437 -8.34 16.53 -22.03
CA THR A 437 -7.35 17.12 -21.11
C THR A 437 -7.18 16.33 -19.80
N HIS A 438 -8.28 15.80 -19.27
CA HIS A 438 -8.23 14.97 -18.06
C HIS A 438 -7.71 13.57 -18.37
N ARG A 439 -8.05 12.99 -19.54
CA ARG A 439 -7.47 11.72 -20.00
C ARG A 439 -5.97 11.81 -20.14
N ASP A 440 -5.50 12.87 -20.80
CA ASP A 440 -4.07 13.14 -20.99
C ASP A 440 -3.34 13.31 -19.66
N ALA A 441 -3.99 13.92 -18.66
CA ALA A 441 -3.45 14.02 -17.31
C ALA A 441 -3.35 12.64 -16.63
N TYR A 442 -4.39 11.82 -16.71
CA TYR A 442 -4.37 10.45 -16.16
C TYR A 442 -3.38 9.54 -16.88
N ASP A 443 -3.12 9.74 -18.17
CA ASP A 443 -2.17 8.95 -18.96
C ASP A 443 -0.71 9.23 -18.57
N GLN A 444 -0.45 10.33 -17.87
CA GLN A 444 0.85 10.63 -17.29
C GLN A 444 1.11 9.90 -15.97
N PHE A 445 0.11 9.28 -15.33
CA PHE A 445 0.31 8.53 -14.10
C PHE A 445 0.81 7.11 -14.41
N HIS A 446 2.00 6.80 -13.93
CA HIS A 446 2.58 5.46 -13.98
C HIS A 446 2.60 4.86 -12.57
N TYR A 447 2.36 3.58 -12.49
CA TYR A 447 2.21 2.86 -11.23
C TYR A 447 3.18 1.70 -11.13
N SER A 448 3.70 1.49 -9.94
CA SER A 448 4.47 0.31 -9.60
C SER A 448 3.58 -0.86 -9.14
N ALA A 449 4.23 -1.96 -8.79
CA ALA A 449 3.62 -3.08 -8.13
C ALA A 449 4.42 -3.47 -6.89
N HIS A 450 3.72 -3.84 -5.81
CA HIS A 450 4.32 -4.26 -4.56
C HIS A 450 3.74 -5.58 -4.07
N LEU A 451 4.59 -6.38 -3.46
CA LEU A 451 4.19 -7.46 -2.60
C LEU A 451 4.53 -7.10 -1.15
N VAL A 452 3.55 -7.21 -0.26
CA VAL A 452 3.76 -7.12 1.19
C VAL A 452 3.49 -8.51 1.77
N ALA A 453 4.55 -9.17 2.23
CA ALA A 453 4.48 -10.51 2.80
C ALA A 453 4.58 -10.43 4.33
N ASN A 454 3.53 -10.86 5.02
CA ASN A 454 3.51 -10.97 6.46
C ASN A 454 3.81 -12.41 6.86
N VAL A 455 4.93 -12.60 7.56
CA VAL A 455 5.42 -13.88 8.07
C VAL A 455 5.22 -13.93 9.58
N ALA A 456 4.22 -14.66 10.04
CA ALA A 456 3.98 -14.87 11.46
C ALA A 456 4.95 -15.92 11.98
N LEU A 457 5.62 -15.59 13.07
CA LEU A 457 6.61 -16.42 13.75
C LEU A 457 6.16 -16.77 15.16
N ARG A 458 6.55 -17.96 15.64
CA ARG A 458 6.33 -18.38 17.03
C ARG A 458 7.31 -17.71 18.00
N ASN A 459 8.49 -17.38 17.52
CA ASN A 459 9.55 -16.71 18.25
C ASN A 459 10.50 -16.01 17.26
N TRP A 460 11.39 -15.17 17.76
CA TRP A 460 12.42 -14.50 16.96
C TRP A 460 13.81 -14.58 17.62
N ARG A 461 14.08 -15.69 18.36
CA ARG A 461 15.34 -15.98 19.05
C ARG A 461 16.55 -15.87 18.14
N PHE A 462 16.41 -16.26 16.88
CA PHE A 462 17.47 -16.22 15.88
C PHE A 462 17.99 -14.79 15.61
N LEU A 463 17.09 -13.78 15.56
CA LEU A 463 17.48 -12.38 15.46
C LEU A 463 18.14 -11.89 16.75
N HIS A 464 17.54 -12.19 17.90
CA HIS A 464 18.09 -11.81 19.21
C HIS A 464 19.48 -12.40 19.44
N LYS A 465 19.75 -13.65 19.02
CA LYS A 465 21.06 -14.30 19.10
C LYS A 465 22.13 -13.58 18.27
N LEU A 466 21.74 -12.92 17.17
CA LEU A 466 22.62 -12.07 16.36
C LEU A 466 22.79 -10.67 16.97
N GLY A 467 22.06 -10.31 18.03
CA GLY A 467 22.02 -8.95 18.55
C GLY A 467 21.20 -7.99 17.68
N LEU A 468 20.32 -8.52 16.80
CA LEU A 468 19.59 -7.74 15.81
C LEU A 468 18.10 -7.67 16.12
N SER A 469 17.49 -6.51 15.91
CA SER A 469 16.03 -6.34 15.82
C SER A 469 15.53 -6.52 14.38
N GLY A 470 16.41 -6.44 13.40
CA GLY A 470 16.12 -6.55 11.99
C GLY A 470 17.35 -6.28 11.15
N GLY A 471 17.15 -6.21 9.85
CA GLY A 471 18.25 -5.94 8.96
C GLY A 471 17.83 -5.74 7.52
N ARG A 472 18.80 -5.33 6.74
CA ARG A 472 18.73 -5.11 5.31
C ARG A 472 19.64 -6.08 4.59
N TRP A 473 19.24 -6.49 3.40
CA TRP A 473 20.06 -7.32 2.52
C TRP A 473 20.03 -6.77 1.10
N PHE A 474 20.99 -7.19 0.28
CA PHE A 474 21.24 -6.58 -1.03
C PHE A 474 21.10 -7.57 -2.18
N GLU A 475 20.66 -8.78 -1.88
CA GLU A 475 20.42 -9.84 -2.86
C GLU A 475 19.28 -10.76 -2.43
N GLY A 476 18.76 -11.56 -3.34
CA GLY A 476 17.69 -12.50 -3.06
C GLY A 476 16.31 -11.86 -3.07
N PHE A 477 15.45 -12.28 -2.14
CA PHE A 477 14.05 -11.89 -2.11
C PHE A 477 13.76 -10.86 -1.01
N GLY A 478 13.18 -9.73 -1.40
CA GLY A 478 12.93 -8.60 -0.50
C GLY A 478 14.21 -7.80 -0.25
N TYR A 479 14.16 -6.89 0.72
CA TYR A 479 15.29 -5.98 0.98
C TYR A 479 15.53 -5.70 2.46
N TRP A 480 14.51 -5.82 3.32
CA TRP A 480 14.62 -5.65 4.77
C TRP A 480 13.44 -6.26 5.49
N THR A 481 13.64 -6.48 6.77
CA THR A 481 12.58 -6.74 7.76
C THR A 481 13.06 -6.33 9.15
N GLU A 482 12.11 -6.09 10.05
CA GLU A 482 12.41 -5.75 11.45
C GLU A 482 11.29 -6.21 12.38
N VAL A 483 11.68 -6.59 13.59
CA VAL A 483 10.76 -6.81 14.71
C VAL A 483 10.28 -5.45 15.19
N ARG A 484 8.99 -5.30 15.32
CA ARG A 484 8.39 -4.06 15.81
C ARG A 484 7.65 -4.29 17.13
N THR A 485 7.72 -3.31 18.00
CA THR A 485 6.79 -3.19 19.11
C THR A 485 5.45 -2.64 18.60
N THR A 486 4.34 -3.16 19.09
CA THR A 486 3.01 -2.70 18.68
C THR A 486 2.40 -1.79 19.74
N ALA A 487 1.56 -0.86 19.31
CA ALA A 487 0.79 -0.05 20.25
C ALA A 487 -0.12 -0.94 21.11
N THR A 488 -0.21 -0.60 22.37
CA THR A 488 -0.98 -1.34 23.37
C THR A 488 -2.21 -0.53 23.78
N PHE A 489 -3.37 -1.17 23.59
CA PHE A 489 -4.65 -0.62 24.02
C PHE A 489 -5.35 -1.68 24.86
N GLY A 490 -5.39 -1.46 26.18
CA GLY A 490 -6.08 -2.34 27.11
C GLY A 490 -5.21 -3.41 27.79
N SER A 491 -5.87 -4.33 28.47
CA SER A 491 -5.26 -5.29 29.41
C SER A 491 -4.64 -6.52 28.80
N ASP A 492 -4.90 -6.82 27.50
CA ASP A 492 -4.37 -8.01 26.84
C ASP A 492 -3.03 -7.78 26.12
N SER A 493 -2.44 -6.62 26.31
CA SER A 493 -1.12 -6.26 25.77
C SER A 493 -0.01 -6.98 26.52
N LYS A 494 0.67 -7.88 25.82
CA LYS A 494 1.80 -8.63 26.37
C LYS A 494 3.11 -7.92 26.06
N ALA A 495 4.07 -8.01 26.96
CA ALA A 495 5.45 -7.61 26.68
C ALA A 495 6.03 -8.41 25.50
N ILE A 496 6.96 -7.80 24.76
CA ILE A 496 7.62 -8.42 23.63
C ILE A 496 9.03 -8.86 23.98
N GLY A 497 9.36 -10.10 23.70
CA GLY A 497 10.70 -10.68 23.91
C GLY A 497 10.99 -11.73 22.84
N PRO A 498 12.23 -12.27 22.80
CA PRO A 498 12.66 -13.24 21.78
C PRO A 498 11.79 -14.49 21.69
N ASP A 499 11.15 -14.87 22.80
CA ASP A 499 10.25 -16.02 22.90
C ASP A 499 8.79 -15.68 22.53
N SER A 500 8.49 -14.41 22.30
CA SER A 500 7.13 -13.97 21.96
C SER A 500 6.85 -14.20 20.49
N PRO A 501 5.63 -14.63 20.12
CA PRO A 501 5.19 -14.61 18.75
C PRO A 501 5.21 -13.18 18.17
N THR A 502 5.61 -13.07 16.91
CA THR A 502 5.65 -11.78 16.19
C THR A 502 5.31 -11.95 14.71
N VAL A 503 5.17 -10.84 14.00
CA VAL A 503 5.03 -10.84 12.55
C VAL A 503 6.14 -10.02 11.94
N LEU A 504 6.96 -10.65 11.11
CA LEU A 504 7.87 -9.94 10.23
C LEU A 504 7.13 -9.54 8.94
N THR A 505 7.26 -8.28 8.55
CA THR A 505 6.71 -7.76 7.30
C THR A 505 7.85 -7.56 6.31
N LEU A 506 7.84 -8.32 5.20
CA LEU A 506 8.75 -8.13 4.09
C LEU A 506 8.05 -7.28 3.03
N VAL A 507 8.68 -6.19 2.63
CA VAL A 507 8.22 -5.35 1.54
C VAL A 507 9.05 -5.62 0.33
N VAL A 508 8.40 -5.97 -0.76
CA VAL A 508 9.03 -6.38 -2.01
C VAL A 508 8.53 -5.49 -3.14
N PRO A 509 9.18 -4.33 -3.37
CA PRO A 509 8.89 -3.52 -4.54
C PRO A 509 9.38 -4.24 -5.80
N LEU A 510 8.56 -4.17 -6.85
CA LEU A 510 8.90 -4.76 -8.15
C LEU A 510 9.26 -3.62 -9.11
N PHE A 511 10.55 -3.37 -9.25
CA PHE A 511 11.12 -2.31 -10.07
C PHE A 511 12.29 -2.83 -10.90
N TYR A 512 12.56 -2.20 -12.05
CA TYR A 512 13.51 -2.68 -13.04
C TYR A 512 14.33 -1.53 -13.60
N PRO A 513 15.37 -1.07 -12.88
CA PRO A 513 16.16 0.09 -13.26
C PRO A 513 16.69 0.01 -14.69
N GLY A 514 16.59 1.13 -15.42
CA GLY A 514 17.04 1.26 -16.79
C GLY A 514 15.95 0.98 -17.84
N LEU A 515 14.78 0.47 -17.47
CA LEU A 515 13.62 0.42 -18.37
C LEU A 515 12.81 1.73 -18.30
N PRO A 516 12.07 2.08 -19.36
CA PRO A 516 11.11 3.18 -19.31
C PRO A 516 10.10 3.02 -18.16
N THR A 517 9.72 4.12 -17.51
CA THR A 517 8.86 4.13 -16.30
C THR A 517 7.58 3.28 -16.45
N ALA A 518 6.87 3.43 -17.57
CA ALA A 518 5.65 2.67 -17.85
C ALA A 518 5.91 1.15 -18.00
N GLU A 519 7.05 0.81 -18.58
CA GLU A 519 7.46 -0.58 -18.79
C GLU A 519 7.87 -1.25 -17.46
N GLN A 520 8.61 -0.54 -16.60
CA GLN A 520 8.94 -1.01 -15.25
C GLN A 520 7.68 -1.43 -14.48
N GLY A 521 6.68 -0.54 -14.42
CA GLY A 521 5.42 -0.80 -13.74
C GLY A 521 4.65 -1.98 -14.36
N SER A 522 4.60 -2.08 -15.68
CA SER A 522 3.92 -3.18 -16.38
C SER A 522 4.60 -4.53 -16.14
N LYS A 523 5.94 -4.56 -16.15
CA LYS A 523 6.74 -5.75 -15.86
C LYS A 523 6.53 -6.20 -14.42
N GLY A 524 6.55 -5.25 -13.45
CA GLY A 524 6.30 -5.55 -12.05
C GLY A 524 4.91 -6.14 -11.81
N ARG A 525 3.87 -5.59 -12.44
CA ARG A 525 2.52 -6.16 -12.33
C ARG A 525 2.42 -7.55 -12.91
N ARG A 526 3.04 -7.81 -14.08
CA ARG A 526 3.08 -9.16 -14.66
C ARG A 526 3.75 -10.14 -13.71
N GLU A 527 4.92 -9.82 -13.17
CA GLU A 527 5.61 -10.68 -12.20
C GLU A 527 4.77 -10.91 -10.95
N LEU A 528 4.21 -9.83 -10.37
CA LEU A 528 3.37 -9.91 -9.18
C LEU A 528 2.22 -10.91 -9.37
N ILE A 529 1.55 -10.86 -10.52
CA ILE A 529 0.35 -11.66 -10.81
C ILE A 529 0.74 -13.08 -11.23
N SER A 530 1.77 -13.27 -12.08
CA SER A 530 2.15 -14.57 -12.61
C SER A 530 2.90 -15.47 -11.64
N THR A 531 3.50 -14.91 -10.58
CA THR A 531 4.22 -15.70 -9.58
C THR A 531 3.23 -16.34 -8.61
N SER A 532 3.28 -17.67 -8.49
CA SER A 532 2.38 -18.42 -7.61
C SER A 532 2.67 -18.15 -6.12
N PHE A 533 1.69 -18.43 -5.26
CA PHE A 533 1.89 -18.38 -3.80
C PHE A 533 3.05 -19.29 -3.38
N ARG A 534 3.05 -20.53 -3.89
CA ARG A 534 4.10 -21.52 -3.56
C ARG A 534 5.49 -21.01 -3.91
N GLU A 535 5.64 -20.32 -5.03
CA GLU A 535 6.93 -19.74 -5.43
C GLU A 535 7.34 -18.58 -4.51
N TYR A 536 6.43 -17.69 -4.15
CA TYR A 536 6.72 -16.64 -3.17
C TYR A 536 7.04 -17.22 -1.78
N GLU A 537 6.27 -18.21 -1.32
CA GLU A 537 6.57 -18.92 -0.06
C GLU A 537 7.96 -19.55 -0.10
N ARG A 538 8.37 -20.17 -1.24
CA ARG A 538 9.70 -20.74 -1.43
C ARG A 538 10.78 -19.66 -1.26
N ARG A 539 10.67 -18.56 -1.99
CA ARG A 539 11.63 -17.44 -1.93
C ARG A 539 11.76 -16.87 -0.53
N ILE A 540 10.63 -16.70 0.18
CA ILE A 540 10.63 -16.23 1.57
C ILE A 540 11.40 -17.20 2.47
N ARG A 541 11.08 -18.50 2.38
CA ARG A 541 11.70 -19.52 3.24
C ARG A 541 13.19 -19.68 2.94
N GLU A 542 13.57 -19.73 1.66
CA GLU A 542 14.96 -19.82 1.24
C GLU A 542 15.76 -18.61 1.73
N GLN A 543 15.24 -17.39 1.56
CA GLN A 543 15.89 -16.17 2.03
C GLN A 543 16.06 -16.17 3.56
N MET A 544 15.04 -16.57 4.31
CA MET A 544 15.14 -16.63 5.78
C MET A 544 16.10 -17.71 6.24
N VAL A 545 16.16 -18.85 5.58
CA VAL A 545 17.11 -19.93 5.87
C VAL A 545 18.54 -19.47 5.60
N ASP A 546 18.77 -18.84 4.44
CA ASP A 546 20.09 -18.33 4.08
C ASP A 546 20.61 -17.31 5.11
N MET A 547 19.76 -16.38 5.54
CA MET A 547 20.13 -15.33 6.48
C MET A 547 20.24 -15.78 7.93
N PHE A 548 19.43 -16.75 8.39
CA PHE A 548 19.22 -16.97 9.82
C PHE A 548 19.45 -18.40 10.30
N SER A 549 19.68 -19.38 9.42
CA SER A 549 19.88 -20.78 9.87
C SER A 549 21.08 -20.93 10.81
N SER A 550 22.18 -20.21 10.57
CA SER A 550 23.36 -20.21 11.42
C SER A 550 23.11 -19.68 12.85
N SER A 551 22.08 -18.85 13.01
CA SER A 551 21.63 -18.34 14.31
C SER A 551 20.52 -19.18 14.95
N GLY A 552 20.09 -20.27 14.30
CA GLY A 552 19.16 -21.25 14.85
C GLY A 552 17.73 -21.16 14.31
N PHE A 553 17.49 -20.43 13.23
CA PHE A 553 16.19 -20.40 12.58
C PHE A 553 15.88 -21.76 11.91
N ASP A 554 14.71 -22.31 12.21
CA ASP A 554 14.13 -23.48 11.52
C ASP A 554 12.77 -23.10 10.93
N PRO A 555 12.63 -23.05 9.60
CA PRO A 555 11.38 -22.67 8.95
C PRO A 555 10.20 -23.59 9.26
N ARG A 556 10.46 -24.82 9.76
CA ARG A 556 9.43 -25.79 10.15
C ARG A 556 8.87 -25.50 11.54
N ALA A 557 9.74 -25.07 12.45
CA ALA A 557 9.39 -24.80 13.85
C ALA A 557 8.93 -23.35 14.05
N ASP A 558 9.61 -22.39 13.41
CA ASP A 558 9.45 -20.98 13.73
C ASP A 558 8.34 -20.30 12.94
N ILE A 559 8.09 -20.69 11.66
CA ILE A 559 7.03 -20.08 10.85
C ILE A 559 5.67 -20.64 11.25
N ALA A 560 4.77 -19.77 11.70
CA ALA A 560 3.38 -20.08 12.03
C ALA A 560 2.39 -19.75 10.92
N GLY A 561 2.72 -18.80 10.05
CA GLY A 561 1.84 -18.41 8.94
C GLY A 561 2.50 -17.47 7.97
N ILE A 562 2.01 -17.46 6.72
CA ILE A 562 2.41 -16.53 5.66
C ILE A 562 1.16 -16.00 4.98
N ILE A 563 1.02 -14.67 4.90
CA ILE A 563 -0.02 -14.00 4.15
C ILE A 563 0.63 -13.04 3.15
N LEU A 564 0.24 -13.14 1.90
CA LEU A 564 0.71 -12.27 0.83
C LEU A 564 -0.35 -11.23 0.48
N ASN A 565 0.05 -9.96 0.39
CA ASN A 565 -0.79 -8.86 -0.02
C ASN A 565 -0.23 -8.30 -1.33
N ARG A 566 -0.94 -8.53 -2.42
CA ARG A 566 -0.54 -8.12 -3.77
C ARG A 566 -1.18 -6.79 -4.12
N TRP A 567 -0.34 -5.80 -4.42
CA TRP A 567 -0.76 -4.45 -4.79
C TRP A 567 -0.28 -4.13 -6.20
N GLY A 568 -1.15 -4.28 -7.19
CA GLY A 568 -0.79 -4.14 -8.60
C GLY A 568 -0.58 -2.70 -9.07
N HIS A 569 -1.11 -1.71 -8.35
CA HIS A 569 -1.05 -0.28 -8.68
C HIS A 569 -0.68 0.57 -7.47
N ALA A 570 0.21 0.09 -6.63
CA ALA A 570 0.77 0.83 -5.52
C ALA A 570 2.29 0.98 -5.72
N TYR A 571 2.76 2.19 -5.91
CA TYR A 571 2.00 3.44 -5.88
C TYR A 571 2.10 4.16 -7.23
N VAL A 572 1.43 5.34 -7.35
CA VAL A 572 1.76 6.27 -8.44
C VAL A 572 3.22 6.69 -8.31
N ASN A 573 3.93 6.72 -9.44
CA ASN A 573 5.31 7.15 -9.48
C ASN A 573 5.38 8.62 -9.93
N PRO A 574 5.83 9.56 -9.08
CA PRO A 574 6.04 10.96 -9.48
C PRO A 574 7.29 11.08 -10.35
N GLN A 575 7.14 10.79 -11.63
CA GLN A 575 8.21 10.83 -12.63
C GLN A 575 8.64 12.26 -12.99
N PRO A 576 9.73 12.44 -13.77
CA PRO A 576 10.10 13.74 -14.30
C PRO A 576 8.94 14.45 -15.00
N GLY A 577 8.69 15.73 -14.65
CA GLY A 577 7.56 16.52 -15.11
C GLY A 577 6.28 16.41 -14.27
N PHE A 578 6.31 15.63 -13.20
CA PHE A 578 5.13 15.44 -12.34
C PHE A 578 4.70 16.72 -11.63
N MET A 579 5.64 17.60 -11.26
CA MET A 579 5.37 18.80 -10.47
C MET A 579 5.03 20.02 -11.32
N PHE A 580 5.72 20.19 -12.45
CA PHE A 580 5.63 21.40 -13.26
C PHE A 580 5.21 21.14 -14.70
N GLY A 581 4.93 19.89 -15.05
CA GLY A 581 4.69 19.49 -16.42
C GLY A 581 5.97 19.26 -17.22
N LYS A 582 5.83 18.66 -18.40
CA LYS A 582 6.94 18.32 -19.29
C LYS A 582 6.48 18.30 -20.74
N ASP A 583 7.39 18.68 -21.66
CA ASP A 583 7.15 18.63 -23.11
C ASP A 583 5.86 19.36 -23.54
N GLY A 584 5.61 20.54 -22.96
CA GLY A 584 4.42 21.37 -23.22
C GLY A 584 3.12 20.88 -22.57
N LYS A 585 3.16 19.75 -21.83
CA LYS A 585 2.01 19.25 -21.07
C LYS A 585 2.03 19.81 -19.65
N PRO A 586 0.87 20.23 -19.10
CA PRO A 586 0.79 20.68 -17.71
C PRO A 586 0.99 19.52 -16.74
N ALA A 587 1.33 19.84 -15.47
CA ALA A 587 1.40 18.86 -14.41
C ALA A 587 0.05 18.13 -14.24
N PRO A 588 0.02 16.80 -14.20
CA PRO A 588 -1.23 16.03 -14.20
C PRO A 588 -2.10 16.34 -12.97
N GLY A 589 -1.49 16.50 -11.81
CA GLY A 589 -2.20 16.86 -10.58
C GLY A 589 -2.83 18.24 -10.64
N GLU A 590 -2.21 19.20 -11.31
CA GLU A 590 -2.75 20.55 -11.49
C GLU A 590 -4.06 20.54 -12.32
N VAL A 591 -4.06 19.81 -13.43
CA VAL A 591 -5.25 19.67 -14.29
C VAL A 591 -6.44 19.10 -13.51
N LEU A 592 -6.20 18.03 -12.77
CA LEU A 592 -7.26 17.28 -12.08
C LEU A 592 -7.76 17.97 -10.79
N ARG A 593 -6.95 18.89 -10.21
CA ARG A 593 -7.33 19.66 -9.01
C ARG A 593 -7.99 20.99 -9.30
N LYS A 594 -7.83 21.52 -10.50
CA LYS A 594 -8.26 22.88 -10.86
C LYS A 594 -9.74 23.15 -10.56
N GLY A 595 -10.59 22.14 -10.68
CA GLY A 595 -12.01 22.21 -10.40
C GLY A 595 -12.70 20.89 -10.69
N PRO A 596 -14.01 20.77 -10.38
CA PRO A 596 -14.77 19.61 -10.80
C PRO A 596 -14.99 19.64 -12.32
N PHE A 597 -14.98 18.48 -12.92
CA PHE A 597 -15.49 18.28 -14.27
C PHE A 597 -17.02 18.19 -14.21
N GLY A 598 -17.73 19.26 -14.54
CA GLY A 598 -19.16 19.35 -14.30
C GLY A 598 -19.51 19.09 -12.83
N ARG A 599 -20.11 17.95 -12.55
CA ARG A 599 -20.51 17.49 -11.21
C ARG A 599 -19.59 16.40 -10.63
N ILE A 600 -18.43 16.16 -11.24
CA ILE A 600 -17.49 15.10 -10.84
C ILE A 600 -16.19 15.74 -10.38
N ALA A 601 -15.83 15.56 -9.10
CA ALA A 601 -14.53 15.93 -8.55
C ALA A 601 -13.64 14.69 -8.37
N PHE A 602 -12.32 14.93 -8.30
CA PHE A 602 -11.31 13.88 -8.19
C PHE A 602 -10.57 14.03 -6.87
N ALA A 603 -10.47 12.96 -6.08
CA ALA A 603 -9.85 12.96 -4.75
C ALA A 603 -9.07 11.66 -4.53
N HIS A 604 -7.78 11.67 -4.76
CA HIS A 604 -6.91 10.53 -4.48
C HIS A 604 -5.47 11.01 -4.26
N THR A 605 -4.69 10.25 -3.50
CA THR A 605 -3.27 10.55 -3.24
C THR A 605 -2.42 10.59 -4.50
N ASP A 606 -2.83 9.93 -5.58
CA ASP A 606 -2.16 9.98 -6.89
C ASP A 606 -1.95 11.41 -7.38
N LEU A 607 -2.93 12.29 -7.10
CA LEU A 607 -2.86 13.70 -7.53
C LEU A 607 -1.67 14.43 -6.91
N SER A 608 -1.22 14.01 -5.73
CA SER A 608 -0.07 14.59 -5.02
C SER A 608 1.26 13.88 -5.31
N GLY A 609 1.21 12.70 -5.92
CA GLY A 609 2.39 11.84 -6.06
C GLY A 609 2.90 11.27 -4.73
N SER A 610 2.09 11.34 -3.67
CA SER A 610 2.48 10.88 -2.33
C SER A 610 1.38 10.02 -1.72
N MET A 611 1.74 8.82 -1.27
CA MET A 611 0.81 7.85 -0.68
C MET A 611 0.42 8.13 0.78
N GLY A 612 0.78 9.28 1.34
CA GLY A 612 0.50 9.62 2.74
C GLY A 612 -1.00 9.77 3.02
N HIS A 613 -1.47 9.23 4.15
CA HIS A 613 -2.89 9.37 4.55
C HIS A 613 -3.30 10.85 4.77
N GLN A 614 -2.37 11.71 5.20
CA GLN A 614 -2.60 13.15 5.27
C GLN A 614 -2.92 13.76 3.91
N MET A 615 -2.26 13.30 2.84
CA MET A 615 -2.57 13.74 1.48
C MET A 615 -3.96 13.24 1.07
N ALA A 616 -4.33 12.05 1.47
CA ALA A 616 -5.67 11.49 1.23
C ALA A 616 -6.76 12.37 1.88
N ILE A 617 -6.54 12.84 3.11
CA ILE A 617 -7.46 13.73 3.84
C ILE A 617 -7.56 15.10 3.16
N GLN A 618 -6.42 15.70 2.78
CA GLN A 618 -6.38 17.00 2.12
C GLN A 618 -7.07 16.98 0.75
N GLU A 619 -6.82 15.94 -0.06
CA GLU A 619 -7.48 15.77 -1.35
C GLU A 619 -8.99 15.55 -1.20
N ALA A 620 -9.40 14.83 -0.15
CA ALA A 620 -10.80 14.64 0.18
C ALA A 620 -11.51 15.97 0.50
N GLN A 621 -10.91 16.77 1.37
CA GLN A 621 -11.45 18.07 1.76
C GLN A 621 -11.55 19.02 0.56
N ARG A 622 -10.49 19.11 -0.26
CA ARG A 622 -10.49 19.92 -1.48
C ARG A 622 -11.62 19.52 -2.43
N ALA A 623 -11.75 18.22 -2.71
CA ALA A 623 -12.76 17.73 -3.63
C ALA A 623 -14.18 17.94 -3.10
N LEU A 624 -14.39 17.71 -1.80
CA LEU A 624 -15.70 18.00 -1.18
C LEU A 624 -16.06 19.48 -1.26
N THR A 625 -15.14 20.39 -0.93
CA THR A 625 -15.37 21.83 -1.04
C THR A 625 -15.78 22.25 -2.48
N GLN A 626 -15.25 21.57 -3.49
CA GLN A 626 -15.64 21.80 -4.89
C GLN A 626 -17.08 21.38 -5.18
N VAL A 627 -17.49 20.19 -4.71
CA VAL A 627 -18.84 19.67 -5.02
C VAL A 627 -19.94 20.25 -4.12
N LEU A 628 -19.64 20.64 -2.90
CA LEU A 628 -20.62 21.29 -2.02
C LEU A 628 -21.18 22.59 -2.62
N LYS A 629 -20.36 23.34 -3.33
CA LYS A 629 -20.80 24.55 -4.07
C LYS A 629 -21.86 24.24 -5.14
N LEU A 630 -21.95 22.99 -5.59
CA LEU A 630 -22.90 22.52 -6.59
C LEU A 630 -24.20 21.97 -5.97
N LEU A 631 -24.15 21.69 -4.66
CA LEU A 631 -25.29 21.12 -3.93
C LEU A 631 -26.19 22.19 -3.28
N GLY A 632 -25.74 23.43 -3.22
CA GLY A 632 -26.51 24.58 -2.73
C GLY A 632 -26.51 24.70 -1.23
#